data_733d2a88e9935984acf4cd46678a01a5
#
_entry.id   733d2a88e9935984acf4cd46678a01a5
#
_cell.length_a   1.000
_cell.length_b   1.000
_cell.length_c   1.000
_cell.angle_alpha   90.00
_cell.angle_beta   90.00
_cell.angle_gamma   90.00
#
_symmetry.space_group_name_H-M   'P 1'
#
loop_
_entity.id
_entity.type
_entity.pdbx_description
1 polymer ?
#
loop_
_entity_poly.entity_id
_entity_poly.type
_entity_poly.pdbx_seq_one_letter_code
_entity_poly.pdbx_strand_id
1 'polypeptide(L)'
;MRWKWILGIAVFLIVALVVGIFAILSSYDFNNLKPQIARMVKDTTGRELSLKGNLEFEIGFTPSLVIEDVSFRNVSWGSRPEMAKIRRLEVQVAVLPLIRRVILFKRLILIEPDILIETNRAGKSNLEFETVKKREAEKSVEKAPAYGKSILSSLTFKEIRIEKGRFTYNGRQSGRTYTVVLEHATVSAGPDGAVALKLNGGYNSKPFRVNATLGPVTALTDPDKAWPVKLTSNIAGSTVVIDGVAKDPINGKGLNITVTGNGRSIPELLKLFNITYVPDLGPFDVSAKLTDPDGRLGLTDIDLKVGNEALTRARFTGSIRDLLKGKGLAITVTGNGRSIPELLKRYNITYVPDLGPFDVSAKLTDPDGRLGLTDGINGH
;
A
#
# COMPACT_ATOMS: atom_id res chain seq x y z
N MET A 1 55.02 -8.55 31.64
CA MET A 1 54.73 -7.12 31.91
C MET A 1 54.65 -6.26 30.63
N ARG A 2 55.37 -6.56 29.57
CA ARG A 2 55.39 -5.77 28.32
C ARG A 2 54.05 -5.78 27.51
N TRP A 3 53.27 -6.89 27.55
CA TRP A 3 51.99 -6.98 26.81
C TRP A 3 50.95 -5.94 27.23
N LYS A 4 50.83 -5.63 28.52
CA LYS A 4 49.89 -4.63 29.03
C LYS A 4 50.14 -3.24 28.42
N TRP A 5 51.41 -2.89 28.24
CA TRP A 5 51.83 -1.63 27.59
C TRP A 5 51.53 -1.63 26.10
N ILE A 6 51.78 -2.75 25.40
CA ILE A 6 51.46 -2.90 23.98
C ILE A 6 49.96 -2.79 23.75
N LEU A 7 49.12 -3.44 24.61
CA LEU A 7 47.70 -3.35 24.57
C LEU A 7 47.22 -1.90 24.84
N GLY A 8 47.81 -1.21 25.83
CA GLY A 8 47.48 0.18 26.14
C GLY A 8 47.80 1.14 24.97
N ILE A 9 48.98 0.96 24.32
CA ILE A 9 49.34 1.73 23.13
C ILE A 9 48.39 1.45 21.96
N ALA A 10 48.03 0.18 21.73
CA ALA A 10 47.12 -0.19 20.65
C ALA A 10 45.71 0.43 20.89
N VAL A 11 45.18 0.37 22.11
CA VAL A 11 43.94 1.02 22.46
C VAL A 11 44.01 2.52 22.30
N PHE A 12 45.08 3.17 22.75
CA PHE A 12 45.29 4.60 22.59
C PHE A 12 45.32 5.01 21.11
N LEU A 13 46.04 4.24 20.23
CA LEU A 13 46.10 4.52 18.80
C LEU A 13 44.72 4.35 18.13
N ILE A 14 43.95 3.35 18.54
CA ILE A 14 42.55 3.16 18.06
C ILE A 14 41.67 4.32 18.47
N VAL A 15 41.73 4.73 19.75
CA VAL A 15 40.98 5.88 20.25
C VAL A 15 41.38 7.16 19.53
N ALA A 16 42.70 7.42 19.39
CA ALA A 16 43.20 8.60 18.67
C ALA A 16 42.74 8.59 17.18
N LEU A 17 42.75 7.43 16.53
CA LEU A 17 42.25 7.28 15.16
C LEU A 17 40.74 7.58 15.10
N VAL A 18 39.95 7.04 16.01
CA VAL A 18 38.49 7.28 16.06
C VAL A 18 38.19 8.76 16.31
N VAL A 19 38.91 9.39 17.26
CA VAL A 19 38.77 10.83 17.54
C VAL A 19 39.19 11.65 16.31
N GLY A 20 40.28 11.28 15.64
CA GLY A 20 40.72 11.96 14.42
C GLY A 20 39.70 11.87 13.28
N ILE A 21 39.14 10.69 13.04
CA ILE A 21 38.06 10.50 12.05
C ILE A 21 36.82 11.34 12.44
N PHE A 22 36.44 11.32 13.72
CA PHE A 22 35.34 12.11 14.21
C PHE A 22 35.56 13.62 13.98
N ALA A 23 36.74 14.14 14.30
CA ALA A 23 37.09 15.54 14.09
C ALA A 23 37.06 15.93 12.60
N ILE A 24 37.57 15.08 11.71
CA ILE A 24 37.52 15.31 10.25
C ILE A 24 36.09 15.33 9.75
N LEU A 25 35.27 14.36 10.13
CA LEU A 25 33.88 14.27 9.70
C LEU A 25 33.04 15.42 10.26
N SER A 26 33.28 15.86 11.49
CA SER A 26 32.58 17.00 12.11
C SER A 26 32.96 18.35 11.48
N SER A 27 34.15 18.45 10.87
CA SER A 27 34.61 19.68 10.22
C SER A 27 34.24 19.73 8.71
N TYR A 28 33.75 18.64 8.15
CA TYR A 28 33.41 18.57 6.74
C TYR A 28 32.03 19.15 6.46
N ASP A 29 31.97 20.11 5.53
CA ASP A 29 30.68 20.66 5.08
C ASP A 29 30.03 19.73 4.04
N PHE A 30 29.11 18.92 4.50
CA PHE A 30 28.36 17.97 3.67
C PHE A 30 27.46 18.66 2.63
N ASN A 31 27.15 19.95 2.77
CA ASN A 31 26.36 20.70 1.79
C ASN A 31 27.02 20.72 0.41
N ASN A 32 28.36 20.58 0.36
CA ASN A 32 29.11 20.46 -0.89
C ASN A 32 28.74 19.20 -1.72
N LEU A 33 28.08 18.22 -1.10
CA LEU A 33 27.59 17.01 -1.81
C LEU A 33 26.24 17.21 -2.49
N LYS A 34 25.46 18.24 -2.14
CA LYS A 34 24.14 18.52 -2.71
C LYS A 34 24.12 18.54 -4.24
N PRO A 35 25.03 19.26 -4.94
CA PRO A 35 25.05 19.28 -6.39
C PRO A 35 25.32 17.90 -7.01
N GLN A 36 26.15 17.08 -6.34
CA GLN A 36 26.50 15.73 -6.81
C GLN A 36 25.29 14.82 -6.67
N ILE A 37 24.61 14.84 -5.51
CA ILE A 37 23.37 14.06 -5.26
C ILE A 37 22.27 14.47 -6.25
N ALA A 38 22.04 15.77 -6.43
CA ALA A 38 21.04 16.28 -7.35
C ALA A 38 21.33 15.86 -8.81
N ARG A 39 22.61 15.89 -9.23
CA ARG A 39 23.03 15.45 -10.56
C ARG A 39 22.81 13.95 -10.73
N MET A 40 23.23 13.13 -9.77
CA MET A 40 23.06 11.66 -9.80
C MET A 40 21.57 11.30 -9.93
N VAL A 41 20.69 11.95 -9.17
CA VAL A 41 19.24 11.73 -9.26
C VAL A 41 18.71 12.16 -10.63
N LYS A 42 19.14 13.30 -11.16
CA LYS A 42 18.74 13.78 -12.48
C LYS A 42 19.19 12.80 -13.59
N ASP A 43 20.40 12.30 -13.51
CA ASP A 43 20.96 11.34 -14.50
C ASP A 43 20.21 10.00 -14.47
N THR A 44 19.79 9.57 -13.26
CA THR A 44 19.09 8.29 -13.07
C THR A 44 17.60 8.37 -13.38
N THR A 45 16.93 9.49 -13.05
CA THR A 45 15.46 9.62 -13.13
C THR A 45 14.99 10.54 -14.23
N GLY A 46 15.90 11.35 -14.81
CA GLY A 46 15.56 12.41 -15.75
C GLY A 46 14.91 13.65 -15.10
N ARG A 47 14.83 13.68 -13.74
CA ARG A 47 14.12 14.73 -13.00
C ARG A 47 15.02 15.44 -12.00
N GLU A 48 14.66 16.68 -11.70
CA GLU A 48 15.42 17.52 -10.79
C GLU A 48 15.08 17.19 -9.33
N LEU A 49 16.11 17.00 -8.53
CA LEU A 49 16.07 16.97 -7.08
C LEU A 49 16.58 18.30 -6.55
N SER A 50 15.82 18.96 -5.69
CA SER A 50 16.22 20.18 -4.98
C SER A 50 16.37 19.88 -3.50
N LEU A 51 17.52 20.25 -2.93
CA LEU A 51 17.91 20.08 -1.52
C LEU A 51 18.14 21.48 -0.94
N LYS A 52 17.07 22.15 -0.51
CA LYS A 52 17.14 23.56 -0.06
C LYS A 52 17.65 23.70 1.36
N GLY A 53 17.21 22.80 2.26
CA GLY A 53 17.64 22.79 3.65
C GLY A 53 19.03 22.20 3.85
N ASN A 54 19.51 22.15 5.07
CA ASN A 54 20.83 21.63 5.40
C ASN A 54 20.97 20.14 5.09
N LEU A 55 22.19 19.75 4.70
CA LEU A 55 22.61 18.38 4.60
C LEU A 55 23.64 18.16 5.70
N GLU A 56 23.25 17.36 6.70
CA GLU A 56 24.03 17.12 7.90
C GLU A 56 24.36 15.63 8.03
N PHE A 57 25.55 15.33 8.53
CA PHE A 57 25.94 13.99 8.86
C PHE A 57 26.01 13.84 10.37
N GLU A 58 25.03 13.16 10.94
CA GLU A 58 24.99 12.86 12.37
C GLU A 58 25.90 11.66 12.67
N ILE A 59 26.97 11.90 13.41
CA ILE A 59 27.96 10.88 13.77
C ILE A 59 27.50 10.19 15.05
N GLY A 60 27.47 8.83 15.02
CA GLY A 60 27.09 8.03 16.17
C GLY A 60 27.31 6.52 15.91
N PHE A 61 26.79 5.69 16.80
CA PHE A 61 26.80 4.23 16.58
C PHE A 61 25.97 3.79 15.35
N THR A 62 25.04 4.62 14.92
CA THR A 62 24.27 4.50 13.67
C THR A 62 24.33 5.85 12.97
N PRO A 63 25.37 6.12 12.19
CA PRO A 63 25.49 7.40 11.50
C PRO A 63 24.31 7.59 10.55
N SER A 64 23.80 8.82 10.52
CA SER A 64 22.70 9.22 9.66
C SER A 64 23.06 10.43 8.80
N LEU A 65 22.60 10.39 7.55
CA LEU A 65 22.58 11.53 6.66
C LEU A 65 21.19 12.15 6.76
N VAL A 66 21.14 13.39 7.20
CA VAL A 66 19.90 14.17 7.37
C VAL A 66 19.85 15.24 6.31
N ILE A 67 18.73 15.33 5.62
CA ILE A 67 18.49 16.31 4.57
C ILE A 67 17.14 16.97 4.85
N GLU A 68 17.13 18.29 4.91
CA GLU A 68 15.91 19.07 5.08
C GLU A 68 15.44 19.68 3.75
N ASP A 69 14.14 19.97 3.68
CA ASP A 69 13.48 20.61 2.53
C ASP A 69 13.84 19.97 1.17
N VAL A 70 13.61 18.68 1.12
CA VAL A 70 13.80 17.89 -0.12
C VAL A 70 12.58 18.05 -1.02
N SER A 71 12.80 18.41 -2.27
CA SER A 71 11.74 18.41 -3.27
C SER A 71 12.18 17.71 -4.56
N PHE A 72 11.28 16.90 -5.12
CA PHE A 72 11.50 16.15 -6.33
C PHE A 72 10.51 16.58 -7.41
N ARG A 73 11.04 16.99 -8.56
CA ARG A 73 10.25 17.58 -9.62
C ARG A 73 9.30 16.57 -10.26
N ASN A 74 8.10 17.04 -10.59
CA ASN A 74 7.10 16.26 -11.30
C ASN A 74 7.39 16.21 -12.81
N VAL A 75 6.62 15.40 -13.54
CA VAL A 75 6.57 15.41 -15.00
C VAL A 75 6.02 16.73 -15.51
N SER A 76 6.34 17.08 -16.75
CA SER A 76 5.87 18.33 -17.38
C SER A 76 4.34 18.43 -17.51
N TRP A 77 3.65 17.29 -17.64
CA TRP A 77 2.19 17.23 -17.68
C TRP A 77 1.54 17.10 -16.28
N GLY A 78 2.33 17.09 -15.22
CA GLY A 78 1.86 16.97 -13.83
C GLY A 78 0.96 18.14 -13.41
N SER A 79 0.10 17.91 -12.42
CA SER A 79 -0.83 18.91 -11.91
C SER A 79 -0.17 19.96 -11.00
N ARG A 80 1.00 19.63 -10.46
CA ARG A 80 1.84 20.55 -9.68
C ARG A 80 3.32 20.37 -10.00
N PRO A 81 4.17 21.38 -9.74
CA PRO A 81 5.60 21.34 -10.10
C PRO A 81 6.38 20.23 -9.39
N GLU A 82 6.07 19.92 -8.14
CA GLU A 82 6.75 18.90 -7.36
C GLU A 82 5.89 17.65 -7.23
N MET A 83 6.47 16.51 -7.58
CA MET A 83 5.89 15.19 -7.33
C MET A 83 5.98 14.82 -5.85
N ALA A 84 7.10 15.15 -5.21
CA ALA A 84 7.32 14.89 -3.78
C ALA A 84 7.95 16.11 -3.11
N LYS A 85 7.49 16.39 -1.89
CA LYS A 85 8.10 17.31 -0.93
C LYS A 85 8.28 16.56 0.38
N ILE A 86 9.44 16.67 1.01
CA ILE A 86 9.74 16.01 2.26
C ILE A 86 10.42 17.05 3.15
N ARG A 87 9.85 17.33 4.32
CA ARG A 87 10.43 18.32 5.24
C ARG A 87 11.77 17.85 5.79
N ARG A 88 11.88 16.58 6.20
CA ARG A 88 13.13 15.98 6.67
C ARG A 88 13.23 14.54 6.19
N LEU A 89 14.33 14.22 5.54
CA LEU A 89 14.71 12.88 5.11
C LEU A 89 15.95 12.46 5.89
N GLU A 90 15.88 11.33 6.59
CA GLU A 90 17.00 10.77 7.34
C GLU A 90 17.32 9.38 6.82
N VAL A 91 18.58 9.15 6.48
CA VAL A 91 19.09 7.88 5.97
C VAL A 91 20.18 7.36 6.91
N GLN A 92 19.88 6.29 7.63
CA GLN A 92 20.84 5.62 8.51
C GLN A 92 21.57 4.50 7.78
N VAL A 93 22.88 4.47 7.90
CA VAL A 93 23.73 3.47 7.26
C VAL A 93 24.44 2.58 8.29
N ALA A 94 24.75 1.35 7.90
CA ALA A 94 25.52 0.43 8.74
C ALA A 94 27.02 0.69 8.57
N VAL A 95 27.75 0.95 9.67
CA VAL A 95 29.18 1.26 9.64
C VAL A 95 30.03 0.06 9.24
N LEU A 96 29.79 -1.11 9.82
CA LEU A 96 30.62 -2.31 9.58
C LEU A 96 30.65 -2.76 8.10
N PRO A 97 29.52 -2.77 7.38
CA PRO A 97 29.52 -3.05 5.94
C PRO A 97 30.26 -1.99 5.11
N LEU A 98 30.24 -0.71 5.54
CA LEU A 98 30.95 0.37 4.86
C LEU A 98 32.46 0.13 4.82
N ILE A 99 33.06 -0.42 5.87
CA ILE A 99 34.48 -0.82 5.91
C ILE A 99 34.80 -1.84 4.79
N ARG A 100 33.82 -2.68 4.42
CA ARG A 100 33.90 -3.65 3.32
C ARG A 100 33.43 -3.08 1.97
N ARG A 101 33.24 -1.75 1.87
CA ARG A 101 32.72 -1.03 0.68
C ARG A 101 31.29 -1.45 0.29
N VAL A 102 30.52 -1.99 1.23
CA VAL A 102 29.09 -2.33 1.05
C VAL A 102 28.26 -1.28 1.75
N ILE A 103 27.42 -0.56 1.00
CA ILE A 103 26.46 0.39 1.58
C ILE A 103 25.20 -0.38 1.97
N LEU A 104 24.99 -0.54 3.25
CA LEU A 104 23.77 -1.14 3.81
C LEU A 104 22.97 -0.06 4.53
N PHE A 105 21.80 0.24 3.99
CA PHE A 105 20.87 1.16 4.62
C PHE A 105 20.12 0.44 5.76
N LYS A 106 20.24 0.96 6.98
CA LYS A 106 19.51 0.43 8.14
C LYS A 106 18.10 0.97 8.19
N ARG A 107 17.95 2.29 8.09
CA ARG A 107 16.68 2.97 8.27
C ARG A 107 16.55 4.14 7.31
N LEU A 108 15.33 4.34 6.81
CA LEU A 108 14.90 5.49 6.07
C LEU A 108 13.73 6.14 6.84
N ILE A 109 13.89 7.40 7.24
CA ILE A 109 12.84 8.14 7.94
C ILE A 109 12.43 9.32 7.06
N LEU A 110 11.12 9.43 6.81
CA LEU A 110 10.53 10.55 6.08
C LEU A 110 9.59 11.29 7.04
N ILE A 111 9.85 12.55 7.29
CA ILE A 111 9.01 13.40 8.12
C ILE A 111 8.28 14.40 7.22
N GLU A 112 6.95 14.41 7.34
CA GLU A 112 6.03 15.22 6.56
C GLU A 112 6.25 15.10 5.04
N PRO A 113 6.33 13.85 4.50
CA PRO A 113 6.33 13.70 3.05
C PRO A 113 4.95 14.05 2.48
N ASP A 114 4.93 14.87 1.43
CA ASP A 114 3.77 15.13 0.59
C ASP A 114 4.07 14.61 -0.82
N ILE A 115 3.48 13.47 -1.17
CA ILE A 115 3.75 12.74 -2.41
C ILE A 115 2.49 12.72 -3.27
N LEU A 116 2.63 13.15 -4.52
CA LEU A 116 1.59 13.10 -5.53
C LEU A 116 1.94 12.04 -6.58
N ILE A 117 1.11 11.03 -6.68
CA ILE A 117 1.13 10.05 -7.77
C ILE A 117 -0.02 10.38 -8.70
N GLU A 118 0.26 10.54 -9.98
CA GLU A 118 -0.78 10.84 -10.95
C GLU A 118 -0.59 10.09 -12.27
N THR A 119 -1.71 9.80 -12.92
CA THR A 119 -1.74 9.24 -14.27
C THR A 119 -2.36 10.23 -15.24
N ASN A 120 -1.82 10.30 -16.46
CA ASN A 120 -2.41 11.13 -17.50
C ASN A 120 -3.62 10.41 -18.15
N ARG A 121 -4.26 11.08 -19.14
CA ARG A 121 -5.42 10.51 -19.87
C ARG A 121 -5.09 9.22 -20.64
N ALA A 122 -3.82 9.02 -21.01
CA ALA A 122 -3.35 7.81 -21.68
C ALA A 122 -2.94 6.69 -20.69
N GLY A 123 -3.13 6.89 -19.39
CA GLY A 123 -2.76 5.92 -18.35
C GLY A 123 -1.27 5.95 -17.96
N LYS A 124 -0.44 6.80 -18.56
CA LYS A 124 0.97 6.92 -18.20
C LYS A 124 1.12 7.53 -16.81
N SER A 125 1.90 6.86 -15.93
CA SER A 125 2.14 7.29 -14.56
C SER A 125 3.30 8.28 -14.46
N ASN A 126 3.23 9.22 -13.50
CA ASN A 126 4.38 10.04 -13.14
C ASN A 126 5.47 9.27 -12.38
N LEU A 127 5.25 8.00 -12.03
CA LEU A 127 6.28 7.09 -11.51
C LEU A 127 7.16 6.46 -12.63
N GLU A 128 6.80 6.65 -13.90
CA GLU A 128 7.62 6.20 -15.02
C GLU A 128 8.77 7.17 -15.23
N PHE A 129 9.99 6.72 -14.90
CA PHE A 129 11.22 7.50 -15.03
C PHE A 129 11.88 7.19 -16.38
N GLU A 130 12.14 8.24 -17.17
CA GLU A 130 12.91 8.13 -18.39
C GLU A 130 14.41 8.23 -18.03
N THR A 131 15.10 7.10 -17.94
CA THR A 131 16.55 7.11 -17.77
C THR A 131 17.21 7.68 -19.03
N VAL A 132 18.15 8.61 -18.87
CA VAL A 132 18.91 9.22 -19.98
C VAL A 132 19.57 8.17 -20.86
N LYS A 133 20.00 7.04 -20.28
CA LYS A 133 20.54 5.88 -20.99
C LYS A 133 19.55 5.19 -21.95
N LYS A 134 18.23 5.35 -21.76
CA LYS A 134 17.25 4.77 -22.68
C LYS A 134 17.10 5.60 -23.95
N ARG A 135 17.34 6.93 -23.87
CA ARG A 135 17.35 7.83 -25.04
C ARG A 135 18.57 7.64 -25.95
N GLU A 136 19.70 7.21 -25.37
CA GLU A 136 20.92 6.93 -26.15
C GLU A 136 20.90 5.50 -26.71
N ALA A 137 20.28 4.53 -26.03
CA ALA A 137 20.16 3.15 -26.49
C ALA A 137 19.15 2.97 -27.64
N GLU A 138 18.20 3.90 -27.83
CA GLU A 138 17.34 3.92 -29.03
C GLU A 138 18.08 4.37 -30.28
N LYS A 139 19.30 4.91 -30.15
CA LYS A 139 20.18 5.34 -31.25
C LYS A 139 21.33 4.37 -31.55
N SER A 140 21.57 3.37 -30.73
CA SER A 140 22.60 2.36 -30.94
C SER A 140 22.10 0.97 -30.57
N VAL A 141 22.01 0.10 -31.56
CA VAL A 141 21.65 -1.32 -31.43
C VAL A 141 22.85 -2.05 -30.83
N GLU A 142 23.06 -1.91 -29.53
CA GLU A 142 23.97 -2.78 -28.79
C GLU A 142 23.47 -2.98 -27.35
N LYS A 143 23.47 -4.26 -26.93
CA LYS A 143 22.94 -4.74 -25.65
C LYS A 143 23.58 -4.01 -24.46
N ALA A 144 22.89 -3.05 -23.90
CA ALA A 144 23.28 -2.45 -22.63
C ALA A 144 22.73 -3.28 -21.45
N PRO A 145 23.53 -3.55 -20.40
CA PRO A 145 23.08 -4.30 -19.24
C PRO A 145 21.99 -3.55 -18.47
N ALA A 146 21.02 -4.32 -17.94
CA ALA A 146 19.83 -3.83 -17.23
C ALA A 146 20.19 -3.17 -15.86
N TYR A 147 20.79 -1.99 -15.89
CA TYR A 147 21.19 -1.26 -14.67
C TYR A 147 20.04 -0.59 -13.92
N GLY A 148 18.89 -0.37 -14.54
CA GLY A 148 17.74 0.27 -13.91
C GLY A 148 16.97 -0.62 -12.91
N LYS A 149 16.96 -1.93 -13.09
CA LYS A 149 16.39 -2.89 -12.14
C LYS A 149 17.29 -3.17 -10.93
N SER A 150 18.60 -2.89 -11.05
CA SER A 150 19.62 -3.26 -10.07
C SER A 150 19.70 -2.32 -8.87
N ILE A 151 19.36 -1.03 -9.00
CA ILE A 151 19.55 -0.07 -7.89
C ILE A 151 18.42 -0.22 -6.84
N LEU A 152 17.17 -0.39 -7.27
CA LEU A 152 16.06 -0.61 -6.34
C LEU A 152 16.12 -1.99 -5.68
N SER A 153 16.62 -3.02 -6.37
CA SER A 153 16.78 -4.36 -5.80
C SER A 153 17.97 -4.49 -4.85
N SER A 154 18.93 -3.58 -4.93
CA SER A 154 20.10 -3.55 -4.03
C SER A 154 19.93 -2.62 -2.82
N LEU A 155 18.89 -1.77 -2.79
CA LEU A 155 18.56 -0.94 -1.66
C LEU A 155 17.78 -1.75 -0.62
N THR A 156 18.50 -2.45 0.26
CA THR A 156 17.86 -3.20 1.35
C THR A 156 17.78 -2.32 2.58
N PHE A 157 16.61 -1.74 2.81
CA PHE A 157 16.31 -1.07 4.08
C PHE A 157 15.79 -2.10 5.08
N LYS A 158 16.30 -2.08 6.32
CA LYS A 158 15.72 -2.86 7.42
C LYS A 158 14.43 -2.25 7.93
N GLU A 159 14.33 -0.93 7.89
CA GLU A 159 13.16 -0.19 8.37
C GLU A 159 12.95 1.08 7.53
N ILE A 160 11.70 1.31 7.13
CA ILE A 160 11.24 2.58 6.57
C ILE A 160 10.19 3.13 7.54
N ARG A 161 10.35 4.38 7.96
CA ARG A 161 9.41 5.08 8.83
C ARG A 161 8.92 6.34 8.14
N ILE A 162 7.62 6.58 8.22
CA ILE A 162 6.96 7.78 7.72
C ILE A 162 6.17 8.40 8.86
N GLU A 163 6.35 9.70 9.07
CA GLU A 163 5.63 10.49 10.07
C GLU A 163 4.92 11.65 9.38
N LYS A 164 3.64 11.83 9.70
CA LYS A 164 2.77 12.91 9.18
C LYS A 164 2.79 13.04 7.65
N GLY A 165 2.76 11.88 6.95
CA GLY A 165 2.81 11.83 5.48
C GLY A 165 1.45 12.11 4.83
N ARG A 166 1.47 12.75 3.66
CA ARG A 166 0.32 12.91 2.77
C ARG A 166 0.62 12.25 1.44
N PHE A 167 -0.24 11.34 1.01
CA PHE A 167 -0.12 10.62 -0.25
C PHE A 167 -1.39 10.86 -1.06
N THR A 168 -1.24 11.48 -2.21
CA THR A 168 -2.36 11.77 -3.12
C THR A 168 -2.15 10.99 -4.41
N TYR A 169 -3.17 10.24 -4.81
CA TYR A 169 -3.28 9.65 -6.14
C TYR A 169 -4.32 10.41 -6.96
N ASN A 170 -3.95 10.85 -8.16
CA ASN A 170 -4.83 11.57 -9.09
C ASN A 170 -4.90 10.82 -10.42
N GLY A 171 -5.98 10.10 -10.64
CA GLY A 171 -6.25 9.37 -11.88
C GLY A 171 -6.99 10.23 -12.89
N ARG A 172 -6.30 10.89 -13.82
CA ARG A 172 -6.95 11.75 -14.84
C ARG A 172 -7.85 10.98 -15.80
N GLN A 173 -7.60 9.69 -16.01
CA GLN A 173 -8.47 8.84 -16.82
C GLN A 173 -9.79 8.54 -16.13
N SER A 174 -9.75 8.28 -14.82
CA SER A 174 -10.93 7.99 -14.01
C SER A 174 -11.61 9.24 -13.43
N GLY A 175 -10.94 10.40 -13.46
CA GLY A 175 -11.37 11.63 -12.79
C GLY A 175 -11.39 11.55 -11.27
N ARG A 176 -10.79 10.50 -10.67
CA ARG A 176 -10.83 10.24 -9.23
C ARG A 176 -9.54 10.67 -8.56
N THR A 177 -9.67 11.31 -7.42
CA THR A 177 -8.55 11.65 -6.53
C THR A 177 -8.74 10.93 -5.20
N TYR A 178 -7.68 10.27 -4.74
CA TYR A 178 -7.63 9.60 -3.45
C TYR A 178 -6.51 10.22 -2.62
N THR A 179 -6.81 10.60 -1.39
CA THR A 179 -5.81 11.14 -0.46
C THR A 179 -5.78 10.32 0.82
N VAL A 180 -4.60 9.83 1.15
CA VAL A 180 -4.31 9.13 2.41
C VAL A 180 -3.39 10.02 3.23
N VAL A 181 -3.76 10.28 4.48
CA VAL A 181 -2.91 10.95 5.46
C VAL A 181 -2.40 9.89 6.41
N LEU A 182 -1.09 9.73 6.53
CA LEU A 182 -0.45 8.82 7.48
C LEU A 182 0.06 9.63 8.67
N GLU A 183 -0.39 9.31 9.87
CA GLU A 183 0.20 9.83 11.09
C GLU A 183 1.53 9.13 11.34
N HIS A 184 1.51 7.80 11.26
CA HIS A 184 2.67 6.94 11.40
C HIS A 184 2.58 5.76 10.44
N ALA A 185 3.67 5.46 9.74
CA ALA A 185 3.83 4.24 8.99
C ALA A 185 5.21 3.64 9.26
N THR A 186 5.27 2.33 9.42
CA THR A 186 6.51 1.58 9.57
C THR A 186 6.47 0.36 8.65
N VAL A 187 7.51 0.20 7.86
CA VAL A 187 7.77 -0.99 7.06
C VAL A 187 9.10 -1.57 7.55
N SER A 188 9.12 -2.81 7.98
CA SER A 188 10.34 -3.46 8.47
C SER A 188 10.50 -4.85 7.86
N ALA A 189 11.72 -5.20 7.51
CA ALA A 189 12.08 -6.53 7.02
C ALA A 189 12.56 -7.39 8.17
N GLY A 190 11.97 -8.58 8.32
CA GLY A 190 12.39 -9.61 9.25
C GLY A 190 13.67 -10.33 8.79
N PRO A 191 14.23 -11.22 9.65
CA PRO A 191 15.43 -11.99 9.31
C PRO A 191 15.23 -12.94 8.11
N ASP A 192 14.02 -13.43 7.93
CA ASP A 192 13.56 -14.28 6.82
C ASP A 192 13.21 -13.49 5.56
N GLY A 193 13.34 -12.16 5.61
CA GLY A 193 12.97 -11.24 4.55
C GLY A 193 11.48 -10.90 4.50
N ALA A 194 10.64 -11.51 5.34
CA ALA A 194 9.23 -11.13 5.44
C ALA A 194 9.09 -9.65 5.83
N VAL A 195 8.08 -8.99 5.28
CA VAL A 195 7.87 -7.55 5.47
C VAL A 195 6.71 -7.33 6.43
N ALA A 196 6.99 -6.71 7.56
CA ALA A 196 5.96 -6.22 8.46
C ALA A 196 5.62 -4.77 8.13
N LEU A 197 4.31 -4.49 8.00
CA LEU A 197 3.76 -3.16 7.70
C LEU A 197 2.80 -2.76 8.82
N LYS A 198 2.98 -1.55 9.35
CA LYS A 198 2.06 -0.93 10.31
C LYS A 198 1.73 0.48 9.83
N LEU A 199 0.45 0.77 9.62
CA LEU A 199 -0.03 2.07 9.19
C LEU A 199 -1.09 2.58 10.16
N ASN A 200 -0.99 3.83 10.53
CA ASN A 200 -2.04 4.58 11.23
C ASN A 200 -2.26 5.89 10.47
N GLY A 201 -3.51 6.23 10.23
CA GLY A 201 -3.79 7.44 9.48
C GLY A 201 -5.27 7.69 9.26
N GLY A 202 -5.58 8.49 8.25
CA GLY A 202 -6.92 8.84 7.82
C GLY A 202 -7.11 8.72 6.31
N TYR A 203 -8.27 8.24 5.90
CA TYR A 203 -8.73 8.20 4.53
C TYR A 203 -10.16 8.73 4.47
N ASN A 204 -10.41 9.75 3.63
CA ASN A 204 -11.71 10.44 3.55
C ASN A 204 -12.26 10.83 4.93
N SER A 205 -11.41 11.43 5.78
CA SER A 205 -11.72 11.84 7.17
C SER A 205 -12.11 10.70 8.12
N LYS A 206 -11.97 9.45 7.73
CA LYS A 206 -12.15 8.28 8.61
C LYS A 206 -10.79 7.74 9.03
N PRO A 207 -10.55 7.58 10.34
CA PRO A 207 -9.31 7.00 10.82
C PRO A 207 -9.21 5.53 10.42
N PHE A 208 -8.00 5.10 10.12
CA PHE A 208 -7.71 3.68 9.86
C PHE A 208 -6.43 3.22 10.57
N ARG A 209 -6.38 1.92 10.81
CA ARG A 209 -5.18 1.21 11.22
C ARG A 209 -5.04 -0.04 10.38
N VAL A 210 -3.82 -0.25 9.84
CA VAL A 210 -3.48 -1.46 9.08
C VAL A 210 -2.26 -2.10 9.71
N ASN A 211 -2.31 -3.41 9.94
CA ASN A 211 -1.17 -4.24 10.24
C ASN A 211 -1.10 -5.33 9.19
N ALA A 212 0.08 -5.53 8.60
CA ALA A 212 0.26 -6.57 7.61
C ALA A 212 1.61 -7.29 7.81
N THR A 213 1.64 -8.56 7.42
CA THR A 213 2.84 -9.34 7.21
C THR A 213 2.78 -9.86 5.78
N LEU A 214 3.80 -9.55 5.02
CA LEU A 214 3.90 -9.82 3.59
C LEU A 214 5.11 -10.71 3.35
N GLY A 215 5.13 -11.38 2.21
CA GLY A 215 6.28 -12.17 1.79
C GLY A 215 7.54 -11.34 1.55
N PRO A 216 8.71 -11.99 1.37
CA PRO A 216 9.96 -11.32 1.07
C PRO A 216 9.88 -10.51 -0.22
N VAL A 217 10.48 -9.30 -0.22
CA VAL A 217 10.53 -8.44 -1.42
C VAL A 217 11.27 -9.15 -2.56
N THR A 218 12.28 -9.96 -2.24
CA THR A 218 13.05 -10.75 -3.22
C THR A 218 12.22 -11.82 -3.93
N ALA A 219 11.12 -12.25 -3.34
CA ALA A 219 10.23 -13.25 -3.93
C ALA A 219 9.07 -12.62 -4.77
N LEU A 220 8.94 -11.29 -4.79
CA LEU A 220 7.89 -10.59 -5.56
C LEU A 220 7.93 -10.87 -7.08
N THR A 221 9.11 -11.13 -7.60
CA THR A 221 9.34 -11.36 -9.04
C THR A 221 9.61 -12.82 -9.39
N ASP A 222 9.49 -13.72 -8.41
CA ASP A 222 9.72 -15.16 -8.57
C ASP A 222 8.36 -15.87 -8.74
N PRO A 223 7.95 -16.25 -9.98
CA PRO A 223 6.63 -16.82 -10.23
C PRO A 223 6.46 -18.23 -9.66
N ASP A 224 7.56 -18.88 -9.27
CA ASP A 224 7.55 -20.22 -8.68
C ASP A 224 7.29 -20.19 -7.17
N LYS A 225 7.38 -19.00 -6.55
CA LYS A 225 7.16 -18.81 -5.12
C LYS A 225 5.83 -18.13 -4.84
N ALA A 226 4.99 -18.82 -4.08
CA ALA A 226 3.80 -18.21 -3.52
C ALA A 226 4.20 -17.10 -2.53
N TRP A 227 3.72 -15.88 -2.77
CA TRP A 227 3.99 -14.71 -1.94
C TRP A 227 2.86 -14.54 -0.89
N PRO A 228 3.13 -14.76 0.39
CA PRO A 228 2.12 -14.68 1.43
C PRO A 228 1.69 -13.24 1.70
N VAL A 229 0.41 -13.07 1.97
CA VAL A 229 -0.22 -11.82 2.37
C VAL A 229 -1.09 -12.08 3.59
N LYS A 230 -0.81 -11.41 4.69
CA LYS A 230 -1.68 -11.37 5.85
C LYS A 230 -1.85 -9.93 6.29
N LEU A 231 -3.09 -9.45 6.31
CA LEU A 231 -3.41 -8.06 6.61
C LEU A 231 -4.65 -7.98 7.50
N THR A 232 -4.60 -7.12 8.49
CA THR A 232 -5.77 -6.72 9.28
C THR A 232 -5.90 -5.21 9.21
N SER A 233 -7.09 -4.73 8.81
CA SER A 233 -7.43 -3.32 8.74
C SER A 233 -8.63 -3.01 9.62
N ASN A 234 -8.56 -1.91 10.35
CA ASN A 234 -9.70 -1.32 11.04
C ASN A 234 -9.97 0.04 10.43
N ILE A 235 -11.16 0.23 9.84
CA ILE A 235 -11.57 1.47 9.18
C ILE A 235 -13.09 1.62 9.22
N ALA A 236 -13.58 2.84 9.45
CA ALA A 236 -15.02 3.15 9.45
C ALA A 236 -15.87 2.22 10.35
N GLY A 237 -15.33 1.83 11.52
CA GLY A 237 -16.01 0.94 12.46
C GLY A 237 -16.12 -0.52 12.03
N SER A 238 -15.31 -0.91 11.03
CA SER A 238 -15.25 -2.27 10.51
C SER A 238 -13.84 -2.83 10.61
N THR A 239 -13.74 -4.14 10.74
CA THR A 239 -12.50 -4.91 10.68
C THR A 239 -12.50 -5.73 9.40
N VAL A 240 -11.43 -5.67 8.64
CA VAL A 240 -11.20 -6.49 7.43
C VAL A 240 -9.91 -7.25 7.61
N VAL A 241 -9.95 -8.56 7.39
CA VAL A 241 -8.78 -9.44 7.40
C VAL A 241 -8.62 -10.06 6.02
N ILE A 242 -7.40 -10.02 5.53
CA ILE A 242 -6.97 -10.63 4.27
C ILE A 242 -5.87 -11.63 4.63
N ASP A 243 -6.02 -12.89 4.21
CA ASP A 243 -5.05 -13.95 4.48
C ASP A 243 -4.96 -14.87 3.27
N GLY A 244 -3.75 -15.11 2.78
CA GLY A 244 -3.56 -15.98 1.62
C GLY A 244 -2.24 -15.79 0.92
N VAL A 245 -2.23 -16.15 -0.36
CA VAL A 245 -1.04 -16.10 -1.21
C VAL A 245 -1.36 -15.59 -2.61
N ALA A 246 -0.36 -14.98 -3.25
CA ALA A 246 -0.36 -14.64 -4.66
C ALA A 246 0.89 -15.24 -5.34
N LYS A 247 0.80 -15.80 -6.55
CA LYS A 247 1.97 -16.28 -7.31
C LYS A 247 2.69 -15.14 -8.02
N ASP A 248 1.94 -14.19 -8.54
CA ASP A 248 2.47 -13.00 -9.19
C ASP A 248 1.75 -11.77 -8.61
N PRO A 249 2.18 -11.30 -7.42
CA PRO A 249 1.52 -10.20 -6.72
C PRO A 249 1.59 -8.87 -7.47
N ILE A 250 2.64 -8.67 -8.30
CA ILE A 250 2.83 -7.44 -9.09
C ILE A 250 1.75 -7.31 -10.17
N ASN A 251 1.40 -8.42 -10.82
CA ASN A 251 0.39 -8.44 -11.88
C ASN A 251 -0.98 -8.92 -11.36
N GLY A 252 -1.12 -9.19 -10.06
CA GLY A 252 -2.36 -9.64 -9.43
C GLY A 252 -2.82 -11.00 -9.91
N LYS A 253 -1.89 -11.96 -10.09
CA LYS A 253 -2.17 -13.29 -10.64
C LYS A 253 -1.84 -14.41 -9.65
N GLY A 254 -2.53 -15.54 -9.86
CA GLY A 254 -2.37 -16.74 -9.03
C GLY A 254 -2.85 -16.48 -7.60
N LEU A 255 -3.97 -15.77 -7.47
CA LEU A 255 -4.54 -15.38 -6.19
C LEU A 255 -5.28 -16.54 -5.54
N ASN A 256 -4.99 -16.77 -4.26
CA ASN A 256 -5.76 -17.62 -3.36
C ASN A 256 -5.81 -16.91 -2.00
N ILE A 257 -6.73 -15.98 -1.86
CA ILE A 257 -6.80 -15.04 -0.76
C ILE A 257 -8.19 -15.15 -0.12
N THR A 258 -8.23 -15.42 1.17
CA THR A 258 -9.45 -15.33 1.97
C THR A 258 -9.59 -13.89 2.47
N VAL A 259 -10.77 -13.33 2.29
CA VAL A 259 -11.15 -12.01 2.80
C VAL A 259 -12.28 -12.22 3.79
N THR A 260 -12.09 -11.79 5.03
CA THR A 260 -13.17 -11.73 6.02
C THR A 260 -13.36 -10.31 6.50
N GLY A 261 -14.57 -9.97 6.85
CA GLY A 261 -14.86 -8.63 7.34
C GLY A 261 -16.09 -8.60 8.21
N ASN A 262 -16.08 -7.76 9.23
CA ASN A 262 -17.23 -7.49 10.06
C ASN A 262 -17.31 -6.00 10.41
N GLY A 263 -18.49 -5.54 10.74
CA GLY A 263 -18.68 -4.13 11.07
C GLY A 263 -20.13 -3.77 11.35
N ARG A 264 -20.34 -2.49 11.65
CA ARG A 264 -21.67 -1.97 12.01
C ARG A 264 -22.53 -1.64 10.80
N SER A 265 -21.91 -1.28 9.66
CA SER A 265 -22.62 -0.77 8.49
C SER A 265 -21.75 -0.95 7.24
N ILE A 266 -22.27 -1.68 6.24
CA ILE A 266 -21.63 -1.79 4.92
C ILE A 266 -21.60 -0.43 4.20
N PRO A 267 -22.68 0.38 4.20
CA PRO A 267 -22.66 1.71 3.59
C PRO A 267 -21.54 2.62 4.08
N GLU A 268 -21.18 2.57 5.37
CA GLU A 268 -20.06 3.36 5.90
C GLU A 268 -18.72 2.98 5.29
N LEU A 269 -18.50 1.68 4.99
CA LEU A 269 -17.32 1.25 4.24
C LEU A 269 -17.39 1.70 2.77
N LEU A 270 -18.55 1.55 2.14
CA LEU A 270 -18.72 1.84 0.72
C LEU A 270 -18.63 3.34 0.41
N LYS A 271 -19.03 4.21 1.35
CA LYS A 271 -18.82 5.67 1.27
C LYS A 271 -17.35 6.05 1.10
N LEU A 272 -16.40 5.24 1.61
CA LEU A 272 -14.98 5.46 1.38
C LEU A 272 -14.61 5.42 -0.11
N PHE A 273 -15.39 4.69 -0.90
CA PHE A 273 -15.23 4.54 -2.35
C PHE A 273 -16.25 5.35 -3.17
N ASN A 274 -16.97 6.30 -2.51
CA ASN A 274 -18.02 7.11 -3.11
C ASN A 274 -19.23 6.29 -3.63
N ILE A 275 -19.48 5.13 -3.02
CA ILE A 275 -20.66 4.31 -3.28
C ILE A 275 -21.71 4.64 -2.19
N THR A 276 -22.79 5.31 -2.57
CA THR A 276 -23.76 5.89 -1.59
C THR A 276 -25.18 5.33 -1.70
N TYR A 277 -25.44 4.49 -2.69
CA TYR A 277 -26.80 3.98 -2.99
C TYR A 277 -27.13 2.66 -2.27
N VAL A 278 -26.21 2.13 -1.45
CA VAL A 278 -26.45 0.89 -0.70
C VAL A 278 -27.15 1.23 0.62
N PRO A 279 -28.27 0.60 0.92
CA PRO A 279 -29.01 0.85 2.16
C PRO A 279 -28.29 0.26 3.37
N ASP A 280 -28.53 0.86 4.52
CA ASP A 280 -27.99 0.36 5.78
C ASP A 280 -28.94 -0.68 6.39
N LEU A 281 -28.56 -1.93 6.27
CA LEU A 281 -29.29 -3.07 6.87
C LEU A 281 -28.77 -3.40 8.29
N GLY A 282 -27.78 -2.66 8.78
CA GLY A 282 -27.19 -2.86 10.09
C GLY A 282 -25.85 -3.60 10.05
N PRO A 283 -25.50 -4.30 11.15
CA PRO A 283 -24.21 -4.98 11.24
C PRO A 283 -24.07 -6.07 10.19
N PHE A 284 -22.83 -6.36 9.83
CA PHE A 284 -22.50 -7.36 8.83
C PHE A 284 -21.32 -8.25 9.24
N ASP A 285 -21.31 -9.44 8.68
CA ASP A 285 -20.20 -10.37 8.70
C ASP A 285 -20.05 -10.95 7.29
N VAL A 286 -18.83 -10.93 6.73
CA VAL A 286 -18.55 -11.40 5.37
C VAL A 286 -17.33 -12.29 5.34
N SER A 287 -17.41 -13.35 4.58
CA SER A 287 -16.28 -14.18 4.16
C SER A 287 -16.36 -14.44 2.66
N ALA A 288 -15.24 -14.38 1.97
CA ALA A 288 -15.13 -14.72 0.55
C ALA A 288 -13.70 -15.13 0.21
N LYS A 289 -13.53 -15.88 -0.87
CA LYS A 289 -12.22 -16.15 -1.47
C LYS A 289 -12.05 -15.34 -2.74
N LEU A 290 -10.94 -14.62 -2.83
CA LEU A 290 -10.50 -13.91 -4.02
C LEU A 290 -9.57 -14.82 -4.82
N THR A 291 -9.95 -15.13 -6.06
CA THR A 291 -9.25 -16.06 -6.94
C THR A 291 -9.22 -15.53 -8.38
N ASP A 292 -8.33 -16.06 -9.21
CA ASP A 292 -8.22 -15.67 -10.62
C ASP A 292 -7.94 -16.85 -11.56
N PRO A 293 -8.72 -17.97 -11.50
CA PRO A 293 -8.42 -19.19 -12.24
C PRO A 293 -8.31 -18.98 -13.75
N ASP A 294 -9.09 -18.07 -14.32
CA ASP A 294 -9.15 -17.75 -15.76
C ASP A 294 -8.45 -16.42 -16.10
N GLY A 295 -7.56 -15.94 -15.22
CA GLY A 295 -6.95 -14.61 -15.34
C GLY A 295 -7.94 -13.46 -15.11
N ARG A 296 -9.12 -13.74 -14.59
CA ARG A 296 -10.15 -12.78 -14.19
C ARG A 296 -10.27 -12.80 -12.68
N LEU A 297 -10.30 -11.63 -12.09
CA LEU A 297 -10.48 -11.51 -10.65
C LEU A 297 -11.91 -11.89 -10.28
N GLY A 298 -12.06 -12.99 -9.55
CA GLY A 298 -13.34 -13.52 -9.11
C GLY A 298 -13.42 -13.61 -7.58
N LEU A 299 -14.67 -13.71 -7.08
CA LEU A 299 -14.98 -14.08 -5.71
C LEU A 299 -15.70 -15.42 -5.69
N THR A 300 -15.23 -16.34 -4.86
CA THR A 300 -15.89 -17.61 -4.57
C THR A 300 -16.18 -17.75 -3.08
N ASP A 301 -17.00 -18.71 -2.72
CA ASP A 301 -17.34 -19.00 -1.33
C ASP A 301 -17.83 -17.72 -0.57
N ILE A 302 -18.58 -16.88 -1.26
CA ILE A 302 -19.16 -15.68 -0.65
C ILE A 302 -20.18 -16.14 0.39
N ASP A 303 -20.05 -15.65 1.63
CA ASP A 303 -21.02 -15.73 2.70
C ASP A 303 -21.10 -14.36 3.38
N LEU A 304 -22.07 -13.55 3.01
CA LEU A 304 -22.32 -12.24 3.58
C LEU A 304 -23.62 -12.30 4.38
N LYS A 305 -23.54 -12.02 5.65
CA LYS A 305 -24.68 -11.86 6.56
C LYS A 305 -24.84 -10.40 6.92
N VAL A 306 -26.04 -9.86 6.85
CA VAL A 306 -26.35 -8.48 7.22
C VAL A 306 -27.62 -8.41 8.04
N GLY A 307 -27.69 -7.40 8.91
CA GLY A 307 -28.84 -7.16 9.77
C GLY A 307 -28.73 -7.78 11.14
N ASN A 308 -29.82 -7.69 11.90
CA ASN A 308 -29.92 -8.25 13.24
C ASN A 308 -31.28 -8.94 13.45
N GLU A 309 -31.37 -9.76 14.51
CA GLU A 309 -32.57 -10.53 14.85
C GLU A 309 -33.82 -9.66 15.12
N ALA A 310 -33.61 -8.44 15.57
CA ALA A 310 -34.70 -7.57 15.99
C ALA A 310 -35.50 -7.00 14.81
N LEU A 311 -34.88 -6.90 13.60
CA LEU A 311 -35.51 -6.24 12.46
C LEU A 311 -35.57 -7.17 11.22
N THR A 312 -34.44 -7.40 10.59
CA THR A 312 -34.31 -8.17 9.36
C THR A 312 -32.92 -8.76 9.26
N ARG A 313 -32.82 -10.00 8.84
CA ARG A 313 -31.58 -10.65 8.46
C ARG A 313 -31.61 -10.93 6.97
N ALA A 314 -30.48 -10.72 6.30
CA ALA A 314 -30.28 -11.22 4.96
C ALA A 314 -28.92 -11.92 4.87
N ARG A 315 -28.88 -12.99 4.08
CA ARG A 315 -27.65 -13.72 3.78
C ARG A 315 -27.51 -13.84 2.27
N PHE A 316 -26.30 -13.57 1.80
CA PHE A 316 -25.92 -13.64 0.39
C PHE A 316 -24.81 -14.68 0.29
N THR A 317 -25.04 -15.75 -0.48
CA THR A 317 -24.05 -16.82 -0.68
C THR A 317 -23.84 -17.06 -2.17
N GLY A 318 -22.61 -17.41 -2.58
CA GLY A 318 -22.35 -17.73 -3.96
C GLY A 318 -21.01 -17.27 -4.49
N SER A 319 -20.99 -16.81 -5.75
CA SER A 319 -19.76 -16.41 -6.44
C SER A 319 -19.99 -15.32 -7.48
N ILE A 320 -18.88 -14.63 -7.83
CA ILE A 320 -18.80 -13.65 -8.92
C ILE A 320 -17.56 -13.98 -9.73
N ARG A 321 -17.71 -14.35 -11.02
CA ARG A 321 -16.59 -14.76 -11.86
C ARG A 321 -15.69 -13.61 -12.29
N ASP A 322 -16.25 -12.45 -12.62
CA ASP A 322 -15.51 -11.27 -13.04
C ASP A 322 -15.96 -10.08 -12.17
N LEU A 323 -15.26 -9.88 -11.06
CA LEU A 323 -15.58 -8.84 -10.08
C LEU A 323 -15.45 -7.44 -10.66
N LEU A 324 -14.45 -7.22 -11.54
CA LEU A 324 -14.20 -5.90 -12.12
C LEU A 324 -15.28 -5.48 -13.12
N LYS A 325 -15.88 -6.43 -13.81
CA LYS A 325 -16.97 -6.19 -14.79
C LYS A 325 -18.35 -6.44 -14.21
N GLY A 326 -18.43 -6.97 -12.96
CA GLY A 326 -19.68 -7.36 -12.34
C GLY A 326 -20.41 -8.46 -13.12
N LYS A 327 -19.68 -9.44 -13.71
CA LYS A 327 -20.23 -10.50 -14.55
C LYS A 327 -20.00 -11.89 -13.94
N GLY A 328 -20.86 -12.83 -14.35
CA GLY A 328 -20.81 -14.20 -13.86
C GLY A 328 -21.31 -14.30 -12.43
N LEU A 329 -22.38 -13.58 -12.12
CA LEU A 329 -23.06 -13.62 -10.84
C LEU A 329 -23.78 -14.95 -10.65
N ALA A 330 -23.58 -15.60 -9.52
CA ALA A 330 -24.32 -16.74 -9.03
C ALA A 330 -24.53 -16.57 -7.53
N ILE A 331 -25.48 -15.72 -7.14
CA ILE A 331 -25.72 -15.32 -5.77
C ILE A 331 -27.11 -15.78 -5.32
N THR A 332 -27.16 -16.55 -4.24
CA THR A 332 -28.41 -16.86 -3.53
C THR A 332 -28.59 -15.86 -2.40
N VAL A 333 -29.76 -15.26 -2.34
CA VAL A 333 -30.14 -14.31 -1.30
C VAL A 333 -31.26 -14.97 -0.48
N THR A 334 -31.06 -15.07 0.82
CA THR A 334 -32.11 -15.44 1.77
C THR A 334 -32.34 -14.30 2.73
N GLY A 335 -33.58 -14.04 3.07
CA GLY A 335 -33.90 -12.95 3.98
C GLY A 335 -35.13 -13.30 4.81
N ASN A 336 -35.07 -13.00 6.10
CA ASN A 336 -36.20 -13.11 7.01
C ASN A 336 -36.32 -11.88 7.89
N GLY A 337 -37.54 -11.62 8.33
CA GLY A 337 -37.84 -10.44 9.15
C GLY A 337 -39.26 -10.42 9.68
N ARG A 338 -39.53 -9.46 10.57
CA ARG A 338 -40.84 -9.33 11.22
C ARG A 338 -41.85 -8.63 10.35
N SER A 339 -41.41 -7.69 9.50
CA SER A 339 -42.33 -6.84 8.71
C SER A 339 -41.59 -6.33 7.46
N ILE A 340 -42.16 -6.60 6.29
CA ILE A 340 -41.71 -6.03 5.01
C ILE A 340 -41.82 -4.50 4.99
N PRO A 341 -42.94 -3.87 5.43
CA PRO A 341 -43.04 -2.42 5.50
C PRO A 341 -41.94 -1.76 6.33
N GLU A 342 -41.53 -2.33 7.46
CA GLU A 342 -40.44 -1.77 8.27
C GLU A 342 -39.12 -1.80 7.53
N LEU A 343 -38.84 -2.84 6.75
CA LEU A 343 -37.67 -2.91 5.87
C LEU A 343 -37.77 -1.84 4.79
N LEU A 344 -38.88 -1.72 4.09
CA LEU A 344 -39.09 -0.85 2.94
C LEU A 344 -39.19 0.65 3.31
N LYS A 345 -39.64 0.99 4.52
CA LYS A 345 -39.56 2.37 5.05
C LYS A 345 -38.14 2.95 5.02
N ARG A 346 -37.11 2.12 5.19
CA ARG A 346 -35.69 2.54 5.08
C ARG A 346 -35.31 2.97 3.67
N TYR A 347 -36.10 2.58 2.66
CA TYR A 347 -35.94 2.94 1.26
C TYR A 347 -36.97 4.04 0.81
N ASN A 348 -37.66 4.70 1.77
CA ASN A 348 -38.73 5.66 1.50
C ASN A 348 -39.94 5.05 0.73
N ILE A 349 -40.09 3.72 0.81
CA ILE A 349 -41.27 3.03 0.26
C ILE A 349 -42.27 2.84 1.39
N THR A 350 -43.37 3.62 1.39
CA THR A 350 -44.30 3.71 2.52
C THR A 350 -45.64 3.03 2.31
N TYR A 351 -45.96 2.62 1.09
CA TYR A 351 -47.28 2.05 0.74
C TYR A 351 -47.17 0.52 0.49
N VAL A 352 -46.84 -0.23 1.53
CA VAL A 352 -46.84 -1.71 1.45
C VAL A 352 -47.63 -2.23 2.64
N PRO A 353 -48.62 -3.08 2.42
CA PRO A 353 -49.41 -3.70 3.50
C PRO A 353 -48.48 -4.56 4.37
N ASP A 354 -48.70 -4.56 5.67
CA ASP A 354 -48.00 -5.41 6.59
C ASP A 354 -48.58 -6.82 6.54
N LEU A 355 -47.84 -7.72 5.92
CA LEU A 355 -48.17 -9.14 5.81
C LEU A 355 -47.63 -9.97 6.98
N GLY A 356 -47.00 -9.32 7.96
CA GLY A 356 -46.38 -9.97 9.09
C GLY A 356 -44.96 -10.51 8.78
N PRO A 357 -44.50 -11.51 9.55
CA PRO A 357 -43.21 -12.10 9.35
C PRO A 357 -43.03 -12.71 7.94
N PHE A 358 -41.85 -12.56 7.38
CA PHE A 358 -41.52 -13.07 6.04
C PHE A 358 -40.26 -13.90 6.03
N ASP A 359 -40.20 -14.85 5.11
CA ASP A 359 -39.05 -15.60 4.70
C ASP A 359 -38.99 -15.61 3.16
N VAL A 360 -37.89 -15.13 2.59
CA VAL A 360 -37.72 -15.01 1.15
C VAL A 360 -36.40 -15.65 0.71
N SER A 361 -36.43 -16.32 -0.43
CA SER A 361 -35.25 -16.84 -1.07
C SER A 361 -35.26 -16.47 -2.56
N ALA A 362 -34.15 -15.97 -3.08
CA ALA A 362 -34.02 -15.60 -4.48
C ALA A 362 -32.63 -15.95 -4.99
N LYS A 363 -32.54 -16.33 -6.25
CA LYS A 363 -31.26 -16.59 -6.92
C LYS A 363 -31.04 -15.56 -8.01
N LEU A 364 -29.93 -14.82 -7.89
CA LEU A 364 -29.47 -13.84 -8.86
C LEU A 364 -28.41 -14.50 -9.75
N THR A 365 -28.61 -14.50 -11.05
CA THR A 365 -27.66 -15.03 -12.03
C THR A 365 -27.56 -14.08 -13.22
N ASP A 366 -26.43 -14.07 -13.90
CA ASP A 366 -26.24 -13.35 -15.16
C ASP A 366 -25.51 -14.21 -16.21
N PRO A 367 -26.05 -15.35 -16.63
CA PRO A 367 -25.37 -16.27 -17.55
C PRO A 367 -24.95 -15.60 -18.86
N ASP A 368 -25.71 -14.63 -19.35
CA ASP A 368 -25.50 -13.93 -20.62
C ASP A 368 -25.22 -12.41 -20.44
N GLY A 369 -24.82 -12.01 -19.24
CA GLY A 369 -24.62 -10.58 -18.90
C GLY A 369 -25.94 -9.81 -18.71
N ARG A 370 -27.07 -10.51 -18.62
CA ARG A 370 -28.39 -9.98 -18.21
C ARG A 370 -28.73 -10.56 -16.85
N LEU A 371 -29.09 -9.68 -15.92
CA LEU A 371 -29.55 -10.08 -14.58
C LEU A 371 -30.84 -10.90 -14.72
N GLY A 372 -30.78 -12.15 -14.33
CA GLY A 372 -31.92 -13.03 -14.14
C GLY A 372 -32.23 -13.20 -12.66
N LEU A 373 -33.52 -13.13 -12.29
CA LEU A 373 -34.01 -13.48 -10.97
C LEU A 373 -34.85 -14.74 -11.10
N THR A 374 -34.49 -15.79 -10.39
CA THR A 374 -35.31 -17.00 -10.28
C THR A 374 -35.81 -17.15 -8.85
N ASP A 375 -37.11 -17.39 -8.69
CA ASP A 375 -37.87 -17.25 -7.45
C ASP A 375 -37.91 -18.45 -6.54
N GLY A 376 -38.04 -18.16 -5.25
CA GLY A 376 -38.72 -18.90 -4.22
C GLY A 376 -39.22 -17.92 -3.15
N ILE A 377 -40.46 -17.41 -3.26
CA ILE A 377 -41.13 -16.72 -2.16
C ILE A 377 -41.97 -17.79 -1.44
N ASN A 378 -41.53 -18.19 -0.26
CA ASN A 378 -42.41 -18.95 0.66
C ASN A 378 -42.93 -17.97 1.70
N GLY A 379 -44.17 -17.49 1.49
CA GLY A 379 -44.94 -16.81 2.52
C GLY A 379 -45.64 -17.88 3.38
N HIS A 380 -45.45 -17.82 4.67
CA HIS A 380 -46.27 -18.54 5.64
C HIS A 380 -47.28 -17.58 6.26
#